data_5167971639d72dcc1bc3984274b9ca9b
#
_entry.id   5167971639d72dcc1bc3984274b9ca9b
#
_cell.length_a   1.000
_cell.length_b   1.000
_cell.length_c   1.000
_cell.angle_alpha   90.00
_cell.angle_beta   90.00
_cell.angle_gamma   90.00
#
_symmetry.space_group_name_H-M   'P 1'
#
loop_
_entity.id
_entity.type
_entity.pdbx_description
1 polymer ?
#
loop_
_entity_poly.entity_id
_entity_poly.type
_entity_poly.pdbx_seq_one_letter_code
_entity_poly.pdbx_strand_id
1 'polypeptide(L)'
;MSENNDLISSKIAGYSVLFKPNAGEQMTLFWKLISEVSKEEKEGDVTESGDCRRVLFHDKRCRCWLVEYRGKKYLFKLDKRDRHRIDYLVQSFFLGSNAMRLMRTLHKAFRSGFRGAAEIFLVADKCFCGCVLHSFFLQEYVEGHDLKDASPEFYKNYGKEAAKIIRTLHRFGCTHGDAHRGNFILEASSGHLKTIDVGGKIPSAPQMATDRLRLEKEWGVKNKLFDWGYYWVKIHKSWRHFHLRDFLPHHHA
;
A
#
# COMPACT_ATOMS: atom_id res chain seq x y z
N MET A 1 0.40 -33.50 6.81
CA MET A 1 -0.79 -32.90 6.18
C MET A 1 -0.47 -31.45 5.91
N SER A 2 -0.23 -31.05 4.66
CA SER A 2 -0.04 -29.63 4.33
C SER A 2 -1.41 -28.96 4.45
N GLU A 3 -1.61 -28.17 5.50
CA GLU A 3 -2.76 -27.26 5.56
C GLU A 3 -2.77 -26.45 4.27
N ASN A 4 -3.90 -26.49 3.59
CA ASN A 4 -4.12 -25.72 2.36
C ASN A 4 -4.18 -24.23 2.74
N ASN A 5 -3.00 -23.60 2.80
CA ASN A 5 -2.79 -22.22 3.25
C ASN A 5 -2.98 -21.22 2.09
N ASP A 6 -3.70 -21.61 1.04
CA ASP A 6 -3.91 -20.77 -0.12
C ASP A 6 -5.01 -19.72 0.14
N LEU A 7 -4.90 -18.58 -0.53
CA LEU A 7 -5.93 -17.55 -0.45
C LEU A 7 -7.24 -18.04 -1.04
N ILE A 8 -8.34 -17.75 -0.37
CA ILE A 8 -9.70 -18.08 -0.81
C ILE A 8 -10.28 -16.89 -1.57
N SER A 9 -10.80 -17.16 -2.77
CA SER A 9 -11.51 -16.17 -3.58
C SER A 9 -13.00 -16.51 -3.61
N SER A 10 -13.87 -15.51 -3.35
CA SER A 10 -15.32 -15.68 -3.32
C SER A 10 -16.04 -14.42 -3.80
N LYS A 11 -17.35 -14.56 -4.10
CA LYS A 11 -18.25 -13.41 -4.32
C LYS A 11 -19.22 -13.33 -3.14
N ILE A 12 -19.18 -12.23 -2.40
CA ILE A 12 -19.98 -12.04 -1.19
C ILE A 12 -20.62 -10.64 -1.26
N ALA A 13 -21.93 -10.55 -1.11
CA ALA A 13 -22.70 -9.29 -1.10
C ALA A 13 -22.40 -8.35 -2.29
N GLY A 14 -22.13 -8.92 -3.47
CA GLY A 14 -21.81 -8.16 -4.68
C GLY A 14 -20.37 -7.63 -4.77
N TYR A 15 -19.50 -8.11 -3.90
CA TYR A 15 -18.06 -7.88 -3.93
C TYR A 15 -17.31 -9.13 -4.38
N SER A 16 -16.21 -8.94 -5.12
CA SER A 16 -15.19 -9.97 -5.30
C SER A 16 -14.25 -9.90 -4.11
N VAL A 17 -14.13 -10.99 -3.36
CA VAL A 17 -13.41 -11.02 -2.07
C VAL A 17 -12.24 -11.98 -2.15
N LEU A 18 -11.10 -11.57 -1.60
CA LEU A 18 -9.91 -12.40 -1.42
C LEU A 18 -9.51 -12.35 0.06
N PHE A 19 -9.35 -13.52 0.67
CA PHE A 19 -9.05 -13.59 2.11
C PHE A 19 -8.20 -14.82 2.46
N LYS A 20 -7.59 -14.78 3.64
CA LYS A 20 -6.85 -15.90 4.19
C LYS A 20 -7.80 -16.96 4.78
N PRO A 21 -7.47 -18.27 4.72
CA PRO A 21 -8.31 -19.33 5.26
C PRO A 21 -8.71 -19.11 6.73
N ASN A 22 -7.80 -18.59 7.53
CA ASN A 22 -7.97 -18.40 8.97
C ASN A 22 -8.48 -17.00 9.35
N ALA A 23 -9.07 -16.24 8.40
CA ALA A 23 -9.52 -14.86 8.61
C ALA A 23 -10.99 -14.76 9.14
N GLY A 24 -11.52 -15.76 9.83
CA GLY A 24 -12.93 -15.76 10.25
C GLY A 24 -13.33 -14.57 11.12
N GLU A 25 -12.52 -14.22 12.11
CA GLU A 25 -12.77 -13.05 12.96
C GLU A 25 -12.62 -11.73 12.19
N GLN A 26 -11.58 -11.62 11.39
CA GLN A 26 -11.34 -10.47 10.52
C GLN A 26 -12.45 -10.30 9.47
N MET A 27 -13.03 -11.39 8.99
CA MET A 27 -14.16 -11.38 8.05
C MET A 27 -15.40 -10.73 8.68
N THR A 28 -15.75 -11.10 9.91
CA THR A 28 -16.89 -10.52 10.64
C THR A 28 -16.69 -9.01 10.84
N LEU A 29 -15.51 -8.61 11.33
CA LEU A 29 -15.16 -7.21 11.48
C LEU A 29 -15.23 -6.46 10.15
N PHE A 30 -14.67 -7.03 9.10
CA PHE A 30 -14.56 -6.41 7.79
C PHE A 30 -15.92 -6.08 7.18
N TRP A 31 -16.88 -7.02 7.24
CA TRP A 31 -18.23 -6.79 6.74
C TRP A 31 -19.00 -5.76 7.56
N LYS A 32 -18.83 -5.75 8.88
CA LYS A 32 -19.36 -4.70 9.73
C LYS A 32 -18.87 -3.32 9.27
N LEU A 33 -17.55 -3.15 9.08
CA LEU A 33 -16.96 -1.89 8.65
C LEU A 33 -17.42 -1.46 7.24
N ILE A 34 -17.51 -2.39 6.28
CA ILE A 34 -18.05 -2.07 4.94
C ILE A 34 -19.49 -1.58 5.05
N SER A 35 -20.31 -2.23 5.87
CA SER A 35 -21.72 -1.82 6.06
C SER A 35 -21.82 -0.42 6.65
N GLU A 36 -21.02 -0.10 7.66
CA GLU A 36 -20.98 1.22 8.30
C GLU A 36 -20.56 2.31 7.31
N VAL A 37 -19.42 2.13 6.64
CA VAL A 37 -18.90 3.10 5.66
C VAL A 37 -19.86 3.28 4.48
N SER A 38 -20.53 2.21 4.04
CA SER A 38 -21.51 2.30 2.94
C SER A 38 -22.78 3.06 3.34
N LYS A 39 -23.17 3.06 4.61
CA LYS A 39 -24.26 3.89 5.14
C LYS A 39 -23.87 5.36 5.22
N GLU A 40 -22.69 5.65 5.80
CA GLU A 40 -22.16 7.01 5.88
C GLU A 40 -22.03 7.68 4.51
N GLU A 41 -21.64 6.93 3.48
CA GLU A 41 -21.56 7.46 2.11
C GLU A 41 -22.91 7.83 1.51
N LYS A 42 -23.98 7.17 1.91
CA LYS A 42 -25.33 7.47 1.45
C LYS A 42 -25.96 8.65 2.20
N GLU A 43 -25.68 8.77 3.47
CA GLU A 43 -26.23 9.79 4.35
C GLU A 43 -25.45 11.11 4.28
N GLY A 44 -24.27 11.12 3.67
CA GLY A 44 -23.42 12.31 3.52
C GLY A 44 -22.78 12.77 4.83
N ASP A 45 -22.95 12.01 5.90
CA ASP A 45 -22.44 12.32 7.23
C ASP A 45 -21.23 11.44 7.55
N VAL A 46 -20.08 12.08 7.77
CA VAL A 46 -18.87 11.39 8.19
C VAL A 46 -18.83 11.47 9.71
N THR A 47 -19.56 10.57 10.38
CA THR A 47 -19.45 10.47 11.83
C THR A 47 -18.09 9.88 12.22
N GLU A 48 -17.35 10.63 13.04
CA GLU A 48 -16.05 10.20 13.60
C GLU A 48 -16.17 9.01 14.56
N SER A 49 -17.36 8.53 14.83
CA SER A 49 -17.66 7.74 16.01
C SER A 49 -18.41 6.44 15.73
N GLY A 50 -17.67 5.36 15.75
CA GLY A 50 -18.12 4.12 16.36
C GLY A 50 -17.07 3.74 17.41
N ASP A 51 -17.45 3.19 18.55
CA ASP A 51 -16.61 2.88 19.72
C ASP A 51 -15.29 2.15 19.46
N CYS A 52 -15.05 1.70 18.22
CA CYS A 52 -13.88 0.90 17.83
C CYS A 52 -13.09 1.51 16.65
N ARG A 53 -13.41 2.72 16.18
CA ARG A 53 -12.86 3.24 14.92
C ARG A 53 -12.38 4.69 15.05
N ARG A 54 -11.11 4.94 14.67
CA ARG A 54 -10.50 6.26 14.59
C ARG A 54 -10.09 6.57 13.16
N VAL A 55 -10.52 7.70 12.61
CA VAL A 55 -10.07 8.19 11.30
C VAL A 55 -8.60 8.60 11.39
N LEU A 56 -7.74 8.00 10.55
CA LEU A 56 -6.33 8.37 10.42
C LEU A 56 -6.10 9.29 9.22
N PHE A 57 -6.83 9.03 8.14
CA PHE A 57 -6.68 9.78 6.90
C PHE A 57 -8.00 9.79 6.14
N HIS A 58 -8.40 10.96 5.66
CA HIS A 58 -9.60 11.15 4.86
C HIS A 58 -9.31 12.08 3.68
N ASP A 59 -9.38 11.56 2.48
CA ASP A 59 -9.38 12.29 1.21
C ASP A 59 -10.54 11.79 0.35
N LYS A 60 -10.92 12.55 -0.68
CA LYS A 60 -11.96 12.15 -1.66
C LYS A 60 -11.68 10.80 -2.31
N ARG A 61 -10.42 10.40 -2.40
CA ARG A 61 -9.96 9.18 -3.10
C ARG A 61 -9.59 8.03 -2.18
N CYS A 62 -9.20 8.31 -0.96
CA CYS A 62 -8.73 7.29 -0.03
C CYS A 62 -9.16 7.65 1.40
N ARG A 63 -9.63 6.66 2.12
CA ARG A 63 -9.94 6.78 3.55
C ARG A 63 -9.25 5.66 4.30
N CYS A 64 -8.71 5.97 5.47
CA CYS A 64 -8.02 5.00 6.31
C CYS A 64 -8.45 5.17 7.76
N TRP A 65 -8.83 4.07 8.38
CA TRP A 65 -9.24 4.03 9.79
C TRP A 65 -8.36 3.06 10.56
N LEU A 66 -7.96 3.48 11.76
CA LEU A 66 -7.48 2.58 12.80
C LEU A 66 -8.70 1.94 13.47
N VAL A 67 -8.71 0.65 13.54
CA VAL A 67 -9.80 -0.13 14.13
C VAL A 67 -9.24 -1.02 15.22
N GLU A 68 -9.83 -0.97 16.41
CA GLU A 68 -9.54 -1.89 17.48
C GLU A 68 -10.65 -2.94 17.59
N TYR A 69 -10.28 -4.21 17.58
CA TYR A 69 -11.21 -5.32 17.68
C TYR A 69 -10.60 -6.47 18.47
N ARG A 70 -11.24 -6.84 19.59
CA ARG A 70 -10.77 -7.90 20.52
C ARG A 70 -9.32 -7.71 20.97
N GLY A 71 -8.94 -6.47 21.30
CA GLY A 71 -7.60 -6.14 21.75
C GLY A 71 -6.52 -6.15 20.66
N LYS A 72 -6.90 -6.29 19.39
CA LYS A 72 -6.01 -6.20 18.24
C LYS A 72 -6.32 -4.97 17.41
N LYS A 73 -5.28 -4.33 16.89
CA LYS A 73 -5.40 -3.16 16.03
C LYS A 73 -5.24 -3.54 14.56
N TYR A 74 -6.06 -2.92 13.73
CA TYR A 74 -6.09 -3.12 12.28
C TYR A 74 -6.16 -1.78 11.57
N LEU A 75 -5.67 -1.73 10.34
CA LEU A 75 -5.95 -0.64 9.41
C LEU A 75 -7.03 -1.10 8.42
N PHE A 76 -8.15 -0.37 8.41
CA PHE A 76 -9.19 -0.55 7.40
C PHE A 76 -9.08 0.58 6.39
N LYS A 77 -8.99 0.25 5.11
CA LYS A 77 -8.80 1.23 4.04
C LYS A 77 -9.87 1.08 2.98
N LEU A 78 -10.36 2.23 2.48
CA LEU A 78 -11.16 2.36 1.28
C LEU A 78 -10.34 3.10 0.23
N ASP A 79 -10.13 2.49 -0.91
CA ASP A 79 -9.40 3.08 -2.03
C ASP A 79 -10.31 3.26 -3.24
N LYS A 80 -10.55 4.53 -3.62
CA LYS A 80 -11.31 4.96 -4.80
C LYS A 80 -10.42 5.66 -5.83
N ARG A 81 -9.10 5.70 -5.60
CA ARG A 81 -8.17 6.52 -6.40
C ARG A 81 -8.22 6.24 -7.87
N ASP A 82 -8.46 5.00 -8.19
CA ASP A 82 -8.33 4.52 -9.56
C ASP A 82 -9.62 4.66 -10.39
N ARG A 83 -10.75 4.97 -9.75
CA ARG A 83 -12.08 5.11 -10.39
C ARG A 83 -12.11 6.10 -11.55
N HIS A 84 -11.30 7.15 -11.49
CA HIS A 84 -11.29 8.24 -12.48
C HIS A 84 -10.22 8.07 -13.57
N ARG A 85 -9.51 6.96 -13.58
CA ARG A 85 -8.43 6.67 -14.53
C ARG A 85 -8.86 5.57 -15.48
N ILE A 86 -9.09 5.94 -16.75
CA ILE A 86 -9.51 5.00 -17.79
C ILE A 86 -8.48 3.88 -17.96
N ASP A 87 -7.18 4.21 -17.94
CA ASP A 87 -6.09 3.23 -18.00
C ASP A 87 -6.17 2.19 -16.88
N TYR A 88 -6.56 2.61 -15.67
CA TYR A 88 -6.75 1.70 -14.55
C TYR A 88 -8.03 0.86 -14.69
N LEU A 89 -9.13 1.43 -15.15
CA LEU A 89 -10.37 0.68 -15.38
C LEU A 89 -10.13 -0.45 -16.37
N VAL A 90 -9.47 -0.15 -17.51
CA VAL A 90 -9.09 -1.16 -18.50
C VAL A 90 -8.15 -2.20 -17.88
N GLN A 91 -7.12 -1.78 -17.16
CA GLN A 91 -6.19 -2.69 -16.48
C GLN A 91 -6.92 -3.58 -15.45
N SER A 92 -7.85 -3.00 -14.67
CA SER A 92 -8.58 -3.74 -13.63
C SER A 92 -9.52 -4.79 -14.19
N PHE A 93 -10.05 -4.57 -15.40
CA PHE A 93 -10.87 -5.55 -16.12
C PHE A 93 -10.10 -6.85 -16.37
N PHE A 94 -8.83 -6.75 -16.80
CA PHE A 94 -8.01 -7.92 -17.13
C PHE A 94 -7.24 -8.49 -15.94
N LEU A 95 -6.80 -7.65 -15.02
CA LEU A 95 -5.81 -8.02 -13.99
C LEU A 95 -6.34 -7.91 -12.54
N GLY A 96 -7.58 -7.45 -12.36
CA GLY A 96 -8.14 -7.13 -11.04
C GLY A 96 -7.52 -5.89 -10.39
N SER A 97 -7.91 -5.58 -9.16
CA SER A 97 -7.42 -4.41 -8.43
C SER A 97 -5.94 -4.52 -8.03
N ASN A 98 -5.33 -3.35 -7.81
CA ASN A 98 -3.99 -3.29 -7.21
C ASN A 98 -3.97 -3.96 -5.82
N ALA A 99 -5.04 -3.79 -5.04
CA ALA A 99 -5.16 -4.37 -3.70
C ALA A 99 -5.17 -5.91 -3.73
N MET A 100 -5.94 -6.51 -4.64
CA MET A 100 -5.97 -7.97 -4.81
C MET A 100 -4.62 -8.53 -5.29
N ARG A 101 -3.96 -7.84 -6.24
CA ARG A 101 -2.62 -8.23 -6.68
C ARG A 101 -1.61 -8.14 -5.57
N LEU A 102 -1.63 -7.03 -4.81
CA LEU A 102 -0.77 -6.83 -3.66
C LEU A 102 -0.93 -7.96 -2.64
N MET A 103 -2.16 -8.27 -2.26
CA MET A 103 -2.44 -9.36 -1.31
C MET A 103 -1.87 -10.71 -1.79
N ARG A 104 -2.08 -11.06 -3.06
CA ARG A 104 -1.51 -12.30 -3.65
C ARG A 104 0.02 -12.29 -3.64
N THR A 105 0.62 -11.15 -3.97
CA THR A 105 2.08 -10.99 -3.99
C THR A 105 2.67 -11.09 -2.60
N LEU A 106 2.11 -10.39 -1.62
CA LEU A 106 2.57 -10.45 -0.23
C LEU A 106 2.37 -11.84 0.37
N HIS A 107 1.24 -12.50 0.07
CA HIS A 107 1.00 -13.86 0.52
C HIS A 107 2.08 -14.83 0.03
N LYS A 108 2.46 -14.78 -1.25
CA LYS A 108 3.57 -15.58 -1.81
C LYS A 108 4.91 -15.24 -1.13
N ALA A 109 5.17 -13.94 -0.90
CA ALA A 109 6.40 -13.49 -0.24
C ALA A 109 6.45 -13.99 1.22
N PHE A 110 5.35 -13.91 1.97
CA PHE A 110 5.28 -14.40 3.35
C PHE A 110 5.45 -15.91 3.45
N ARG A 111 4.90 -16.68 2.51
CA ARG A 111 5.16 -18.15 2.43
C ARG A 111 6.63 -18.46 2.18
N SER A 112 7.38 -17.57 1.56
CA SER A 112 8.83 -17.70 1.36
C SER A 112 9.67 -17.12 2.51
N GLY A 113 9.05 -16.80 3.65
CA GLY A 113 9.73 -16.30 4.85
C GLY A 113 9.92 -14.78 4.90
N PHE A 114 9.42 -14.02 3.92
CA PHE A 114 9.46 -12.56 3.99
C PHE A 114 8.54 -12.03 5.11
N ARG A 115 9.03 -11.06 5.88
CA ARG A 115 8.25 -10.40 6.97
C ARG A 115 8.39 -8.88 6.96
N GLY A 116 8.97 -8.31 5.92
CA GLY A 116 9.28 -6.88 5.82
C GLY A 116 8.12 -6.01 5.31
N ALA A 117 6.87 -6.47 5.33
CA ALA A 117 5.70 -5.65 4.97
C ALA A 117 4.53 -5.94 5.90
N ALA A 118 3.65 -4.96 6.09
CA ALA A 118 2.39 -5.15 6.80
C ALA A 118 1.51 -6.16 6.07
N GLU A 119 0.89 -7.06 6.82
CA GLU A 119 0.09 -8.15 6.29
C GLU A 119 -1.31 -7.69 5.89
N ILE A 120 -1.82 -8.16 4.75
CA ILE A 120 -3.20 -7.94 4.32
C ILE A 120 -4.00 -9.20 4.60
N PHE A 121 -5.09 -9.08 5.37
CA PHE A 121 -5.95 -10.20 5.75
C PHE A 121 -7.09 -10.42 4.78
N LEU A 122 -7.70 -9.32 4.29
CA LEU A 122 -8.85 -9.34 3.39
C LEU A 122 -8.79 -8.18 2.39
N VAL A 123 -9.30 -8.44 1.20
CA VAL A 123 -9.57 -7.44 0.16
C VAL A 123 -10.95 -7.70 -0.41
N ALA A 124 -11.76 -6.66 -0.61
CA ALA A 124 -13.03 -6.74 -1.30
C ALA A 124 -13.12 -5.64 -2.37
N ASP A 125 -13.28 -6.06 -3.62
CA ASP A 125 -13.44 -5.20 -4.77
C ASP A 125 -14.91 -5.06 -5.13
N LYS A 126 -15.41 -3.82 -5.20
CA LYS A 126 -16.69 -3.52 -5.84
C LYS A 126 -16.45 -3.35 -7.33
N CYS A 127 -17.06 -4.23 -8.12
CA CYS A 127 -16.92 -4.22 -9.57
C CYS A 127 -18.23 -3.83 -10.26
N PHE A 128 -18.12 -3.15 -11.39
CA PHE A 128 -19.21 -2.91 -12.34
C PHE A 128 -18.72 -3.23 -13.75
N CYS A 129 -19.43 -4.06 -14.47
CA CYS A 129 -19.04 -4.56 -15.80
C CYS A 129 -17.60 -5.06 -15.87
N GLY A 130 -17.13 -5.77 -14.82
CA GLY A 130 -15.77 -6.29 -14.73
C GLY A 130 -14.70 -5.28 -14.31
N CYS A 131 -14.99 -3.98 -14.33
CA CYS A 131 -14.07 -2.94 -13.87
C CYS A 131 -14.20 -2.70 -12.36
N VAL A 132 -13.09 -2.50 -11.67
CA VAL A 132 -13.07 -2.20 -10.23
C VAL A 132 -13.40 -0.74 -10.00
N LEU A 133 -14.45 -0.47 -9.22
CA LEU A 133 -14.86 0.88 -8.84
C LEU A 133 -14.14 1.38 -7.59
N HIS A 134 -14.01 0.53 -6.61
CA HIS A 134 -13.27 0.79 -5.37
C HIS A 134 -12.90 -0.53 -4.68
N SER A 135 -11.92 -0.46 -3.81
CA SER A 135 -11.44 -1.59 -3.03
C SER A 135 -11.47 -1.25 -1.55
N PHE A 136 -11.99 -2.18 -0.74
CA PHE A 136 -11.79 -2.19 0.70
C PHE A 136 -10.71 -3.20 1.05
N PHE A 137 -9.88 -2.90 2.04
CA PHE A 137 -8.98 -3.88 2.58
C PHE A 137 -8.69 -3.70 4.07
N LEU A 138 -8.49 -4.82 4.74
CA LEU A 138 -8.11 -4.91 6.14
C LEU A 138 -6.68 -5.42 6.22
N GLN A 139 -5.82 -4.63 6.85
CA GLN A 139 -4.41 -4.98 7.01
C GLN A 139 -3.95 -4.86 8.47
N GLU A 140 -2.81 -5.44 8.75
CA GLU A 140 -2.09 -5.32 10.01
C GLU A 140 -1.83 -3.85 10.34
N TYR A 141 -2.09 -3.45 11.58
CA TYR A 141 -1.52 -2.24 12.14
C TYR A 141 -0.17 -2.59 12.74
N VAL A 142 0.89 -2.03 12.19
CA VAL A 142 2.25 -2.24 12.69
C VAL A 142 2.51 -1.27 13.83
N GLU A 143 2.63 -1.79 15.05
CA GLU A 143 3.00 -0.98 16.22
C GLU A 143 4.50 -0.75 16.21
N GLY A 144 4.91 0.52 16.33
CA GLY A 144 6.32 0.86 16.33
C GLY A 144 6.58 2.35 16.06
N HIS A 145 7.81 2.65 15.72
CA HIS A 145 8.27 4.00 15.42
C HIS A 145 8.36 4.18 13.91
N ASP A 146 7.67 5.18 13.37
CA ASP A 146 7.91 5.60 12.01
C ASP A 146 9.27 6.30 11.90
N LEU A 147 9.88 6.24 10.71
CA LEU A 147 11.21 6.80 10.49
C LEU A 147 11.17 8.17 9.79
N LYS A 148 9.99 8.80 9.72
CA LYS A 148 9.81 10.07 9.04
C LYS A 148 10.69 11.15 9.63
N ASP A 149 10.64 11.28 10.95
CA ASP A 149 11.33 12.33 11.72
C ASP A 149 12.59 11.81 12.45
N ALA A 150 13.03 10.59 12.12
CA ALA A 150 14.23 9.99 12.70
C ALA A 150 15.51 10.74 12.28
N SER A 151 16.49 10.80 13.18
CA SER A 151 17.79 11.43 12.88
C SER A 151 18.52 10.72 11.73
N PRO A 152 19.40 11.45 11.00
CA PRO A 152 20.16 10.85 9.90
C PRO A 152 21.02 9.66 10.31
N GLU A 153 21.60 9.71 11.50
CA GLU A 153 22.40 8.59 12.03
C GLU A 153 21.52 7.37 12.27
N PHE A 154 20.32 7.57 12.82
CA PHE A 154 19.40 6.49 13.15
C PHE A 154 18.90 5.77 11.90
N TYR A 155 18.28 6.49 10.95
CA TYR A 155 17.68 5.82 9.79
C TYR A 155 18.70 5.23 8.81
N LYS A 156 19.92 5.76 8.72
CA LYS A 156 20.99 5.19 7.87
C LYS A 156 21.33 3.76 8.21
N ASN A 157 21.22 3.38 9.49
CA ASN A 157 21.44 2.02 9.94
C ASN A 157 20.45 1.03 9.30
N TYR A 158 19.22 1.48 9.00
CA TYR A 158 18.17 0.67 8.40
C TYR A 158 18.12 0.74 6.86
N GLY A 159 18.92 1.58 6.22
CA GLY A 159 18.90 1.75 4.77
C GLY A 159 19.15 0.46 3.98
N LYS A 160 20.03 -0.43 4.47
CA LYS A 160 20.28 -1.75 3.86
C LYS A 160 19.07 -2.65 3.96
N GLU A 161 18.36 -2.61 5.11
CA GLU A 161 17.14 -3.39 5.35
C GLU A 161 15.99 -2.89 4.48
N ALA A 162 15.76 -1.57 4.42
CA ALA A 162 14.80 -0.97 3.51
C ALA A 162 15.05 -1.36 2.05
N ALA A 163 16.31 -1.32 1.60
CA ALA A 163 16.68 -1.75 0.26
C ALA A 163 16.44 -3.26 0.03
N LYS A 164 16.67 -4.10 1.05
CA LYS A 164 16.37 -5.54 0.99
C LYS A 164 14.84 -5.77 0.85
N ILE A 165 14.03 -5.05 1.61
CA ILE A 165 12.57 -5.09 1.54
C ILE A 165 12.11 -4.74 0.13
N ILE A 166 12.54 -3.60 -0.43
CA ILE A 166 12.15 -3.15 -1.76
C ILE A 166 12.57 -4.16 -2.84
N ARG A 167 13.80 -4.66 -2.80
CA ARG A 167 14.26 -5.70 -3.75
C ARG A 167 13.43 -6.97 -3.65
N THR A 168 13.01 -7.36 -2.45
CA THR A 168 12.17 -8.53 -2.25
C THR A 168 10.79 -8.31 -2.86
N LEU A 169 10.16 -7.15 -2.65
CA LEU A 169 8.90 -6.79 -3.29
C LEU A 169 9.00 -6.87 -4.83
N HIS A 170 10.05 -6.27 -5.41
CA HIS A 170 10.29 -6.34 -6.86
C HIS A 170 10.40 -7.78 -7.37
N ARG A 171 11.14 -8.64 -6.65
CA ARG A 171 11.32 -10.06 -7.01
C ARG A 171 10.01 -10.84 -6.99
N PHE A 172 9.09 -10.50 -6.07
CA PHE A 172 7.78 -11.13 -5.99
C PHE A 172 6.73 -10.51 -6.94
N GLY A 173 7.11 -9.51 -7.73
CA GLY A 173 6.24 -8.91 -8.74
C GLY A 173 5.39 -7.73 -8.23
N CYS A 174 5.92 -6.94 -7.30
CA CYS A 174 5.28 -5.76 -6.77
C CYS A 174 6.26 -4.60 -6.61
N THR A 175 5.87 -3.36 -6.92
CA THR A 175 6.61 -2.16 -6.56
C THR A 175 5.98 -1.50 -5.33
N HIS A 176 6.82 -0.82 -4.55
CA HIS A 176 6.33 0.00 -3.45
C HIS A 176 5.57 1.22 -3.97
N GLY A 177 6.18 1.93 -4.91
CA GLY A 177 5.62 3.12 -5.54
C GLY A 177 5.87 4.42 -4.78
N ASP A 178 6.03 4.37 -3.45
CA ASP A 178 6.35 5.53 -2.61
C ASP A 178 7.22 5.14 -1.39
N ALA A 179 8.45 4.71 -1.64
CA ALA A 179 9.39 4.18 -0.64
C ALA A 179 10.07 5.30 0.19
N HIS A 180 9.31 6.28 0.70
CA HIS A 180 9.83 7.28 1.64
C HIS A 180 9.88 6.75 3.08
N ARG A 181 10.67 7.39 3.95
CA ARG A 181 10.91 6.93 5.33
C ARG A 181 9.66 6.77 6.17
N GLY A 182 8.66 7.65 6.03
CA GLY A 182 7.40 7.57 6.76
C GLY A 182 6.51 6.38 6.38
N ASN A 183 6.85 5.63 5.30
CA ASN A 183 6.19 4.38 4.95
C ASN A 183 6.95 3.15 5.47
N PHE A 184 7.87 3.35 6.41
CA PHE A 184 8.59 2.27 7.09
C PHE A 184 8.49 2.45 8.59
N ILE A 185 8.11 1.38 9.26
CA ILE A 185 7.93 1.33 10.71
C ILE A 185 8.95 0.36 11.30
N LEU A 186 9.70 0.81 12.28
CA LEU A 186 10.50 -0.07 13.10
C LEU A 186 9.57 -0.73 14.11
N GLU A 187 9.24 -1.99 13.86
CA GLU A 187 8.28 -2.74 14.65
C GLU A 187 8.77 -2.92 16.09
N ALA A 188 7.97 -2.52 17.07
CA ALA A 188 8.35 -2.53 18.47
C ALA A 188 8.61 -3.95 19.04
N SER A 189 7.87 -4.94 18.52
CA SER A 189 7.96 -6.33 19.01
C SER A 189 9.18 -7.09 18.51
N SER A 190 9.65 -6.81 17.28
CA SER A 190 10.73 -7.56 16.64
C SER A 190 12.01 -6.77 16.43
N GLY A 191 11.94 -5.44 16.48
CA GLY A 191 13.05 -4.55 16.12
C GLY A 191 13.39 -4.58 14.63
N HIS A 192 12.55 -5.20 13.80
CA HIS A 192 12.73 -5.26 12.35
C HIS A 192 11.93 -4.18 11.62
N LEU A 193 12.44 -3.81 10.45
CA LEU A 193 11.76 -2.83 9.61
C LEU A 193 10.61 -3.50 8.84
N LYS A 194 9.42 -2.92 8.92
CA LYS A 194 8.27 -3.26 8.08
C LYS A 194 7.88 -2.07 7.21
N THR A 195 7.57 -2.33 5.96
CA THR A 195 6.98 -1.31 5.09
C THR A 195 5.45 -1.35 5.14
N ILE A 196 4.86 -0.18 5.05
CA ILE A 196 3.41 0.03 4.95
C ILE A 196 3.09 0.75 3.64
N ASP A 197 1.82 0.84 3.28
CA ASP A 197 1.30 1.56 2.10
C ASP A 197 1.96 1.19 0.76
N VAL A 198 2.19 -0.11 0.56
CA VAL A 198 2.74 -0.65 -0.68
C VAL A 198 1.72 -0.50 -1.82
N GLY A 199 2.14 0.05 -2.96
CA GLY A 199 1.23 0.42 -4.05
C GLY A 199 0.65 -0.74 -4.86
N GLY A 200 1.21 -1.95 -4.80
CA GLY A 200 0.69 -3.15 -5.48
C GLY A 200 0.73 -3.11 -7.01
N LYS A 201 1.47 -2.17 -7.61
CA LYS A 201 1.62 -2.06 -9.06
C LYS A 201 2.55 -3.14 -9.59
N ILE A 202 2.28 -3.61 -10.82
CA ILE A 202 3.15 -4.53 -11.53
C ILE A 202 4.50 -3.85 -11.78
N PRO A 203 5.64 -4.48 -11.48
CA PRO A 203 6.94 -3.88 -11.69
C PRO A 203 7.19 -3.61 -13.17
N SER A 204 7.54 -2.39 -13.48
CA SER A 204 8.16 -2.00 -14.74
C SER A 204 9.52 -1.37 -14.45
N ALA A 205 10.41 -1.34 -15.42
CA ALA A 205 11.73 -0.75 -15.24
C ALA A 205 11.67 0.69 -14.67
N PRO A 206 10.80 1.60 -15.15
CA PRO A 206 10.66 2.93 -14.59
C PRO A 206 10.11 2.95 -13.15
N GLN A 207 9.17 2.04 -12.82
CA GLN A 207 8.61 1.97 -11.46
C GLN A 207 9.63 1.45 -10.45
N MET A 208 10.36 0.37 -10.79
CA MET A 208 11.44 -0.14 -9.97
C MET A 208 12.58 0.89 -9.80
N ALA A 209 12.87 1.64 -10.87
CA ALA A 209 13.84 2.74 -10.81
C ALA A 209 13.36 3.88 -9.89
N THR A 210 12.05 4.16 -9.87
CA THR A 210 11.48 5.17 -8.96
C THR A 210 11.67 4.78 -7.50
N ASP A 211 11.42 3.52 -7.13
CA ASP A 211 11.66 3.03 -5.77
C ASP A 211 13.15 3.14 -5.39
N ARG A 212 14.06 2.79 -6.31
CA ARG A 212 15.51 2.93 -6.07
C ARG A 212 15.97 4.39 -5.90
N LEU A 213 15.42 5.30 -6.70
CA LEU A 213 15.69 6.74 -6.55
C LEU A 213 15.19 7.29 -5.20
N ARG A 214 14.06 6.77 -4.71
CA ARG A 214 13.58 7.11 -3.36
C ARG A 214 14.53 6.57 -2.29
N LEU A 215 15.00 5.32 -2.42
CA LEU A 215 15.99 4.75 -1.49
C LEU A 215 17.30 5.57 -1.48
N GLU A 216 17.77 6.03 -2.64
CA GLU A 216 18.96 6.88 -2.72
C GLU A 216 18.73 8.22 -2.01
N LYS A 217 17.61 8.89 -2.32
CA LYS A 217 17.30 10.22 -1.78
C LYS A 217 16.99 10.19 -0.27
N GLU A 218 16.16 9.25 0.15
CA GLU A 218 15.61 9.22 1.51
C GLU A 218 16.49 8.45 2.50
N TRP A 219 17.21 7.43 2.03
CA TRP A 219 17.97 6.51 2.87
C TRP A 219 19.48 6.56 2.62
N GLY A 220 19.95 7.33 1.65
CA GLY A 220 21.36 7.39 1.27
C GLY A 220 21.90 6.07 0.66
N VAL A 221 21.02 5.17 0.24
CA VAL A 221 21.41 3.88 -0.35
C VAL A 221 21.72 4.07 -1.81
N LYS A 222 23.03 4.13 -2.14
CA LYS A 222 23.50 4.30 -3.52
C LYS A 222 23.09 3.11 -4.40
N ASN A 223 22.55 3.40 -5.58
CA ASN A 223 22.31 2.39 -6.59
C ASN A 223 23.65 1.95 -7.20
N LYS A 224 24.00 0.66 -7.02
CA LYS A 224 25.24 0.09 -7.54
C LYS A 224 25.06 -0.62 -8.89
N LEU A 225 23.83 -0.76 -9.37
CA LEU A 225 23.53 -1.45 -10.61
C LEU A 225 23.52 -0.46 -11.77
N PHE A 226 24.24 -0.80 -12.84
CA PHE A 226 24.05 -0.13 -14.11
C PHE A 226 22.69 -0.54 -14.67
N ASP A 227 21.77 0.42 -14.74
CA ASP A 227 20.39 0.17 -15.13
C ASP A 227 19.88 1.36 -15.94
N TRP A 228 19.65 1.14 -17.22
CA TRP A 228 19.14 2.16 -18.14
C TRP A 228 17.83 2.77 -17.66
N GLY A 229 16.92 1.97 -17.11
CA GLY A 229 15.65 2.46 -16.56
C GLY A 229 15.85 3.45 -15.40
N TYR A 230 16.84 3.19 -14.55
CA TYR A 230 17.19 4.10 -13.44
C TYR A 230 17.74 5.43 -13.97
N TYR A 231 18.70 5.41 -14.90
CA TYR A 231 19.27 6.64 -15.45
C TYR A 231 18.24 7.43 -16.27
N TRP A 232 17.40 6.75 -17.06
CA TRP A 232 16.33 7.37 -17.79
C TRP A 232 15.35 8.12 -16.87
N VAL A 233 14.87 7.49 -15.80
CA VAL A 233 13.96 8.12 -14.84
C VAL A 233 14.65 9.28 -14.11
N LYS A 234 15.94 9.13 -13.77
CA LYS A 234 16.73 10.19 -13.13
C LYS A 234 16.85 11.42 -14.03
N ILE A 235 17.21 11.24 -15.29
CA ILE A 235 17.31 12.32 -16.30
C ILE A 235 15.95 12.97 -16.52
N HIS A 236 14.89 12.17 -16.74
CA HIS A 236 13.55 12.68 -17.00
C HIS A 236 12.97 13.49 -15.81
N LYS A 237 13.23 13.07 -14.57
CA LYS A 237 12.85 13.84 -13.39
C LYS A 237 13.65 15.15 -13.27
N SER A 238 14.95 15.11 -13.54
CA SER A 238 15.77 16.32 -13.56
C SER A 238 15.31 17.32 -14.61
N TRP A 239 14.94 16.83 -15.79
CA TRP A 239 14.44 17.66 -16.91
C TRP A 239 13.09 18.32 -16.61
N ARG A 240 12.16 17.59 -15.96
CA ARG A 240 10.90 18.17 -15.50
C ARG A 240 11.09 19.29 -14.47
N HIS A 241 12.04 19.16 -13.57
CA HIS A 241 12.36 20.22 -12.61
C HIS A 241 12.99 21.44 -13.28
N PHE A 242 13.77 21.26 -14.34
CA PHE A 242 14.37 22.34 -15.10
C PHE A 242 13.31 23.16 -15.85
N HIS A 243 12.42 22.52 -16.59
CA HIS A 243 11.36 23.20 -17.34
C HIS A 243 10.29 23.89 -16.47
N LEU A 244 9.99 23.40 -15.28
CA LEU A 244 9.01 24.05 -14.40
C LEU A 244 9.55 25.30 -13.71
N ARG A 245 10.85 25.40 -13.50
CA ARG A 245 11.46 26.61 -12.90
C ARG A 245 11.59 27.75 -13.92
N ASP A 246 11.83 27.46 -15.18
CA ASP A 246 12.07 28.47 -16.21
C ASP A 246 10.78 29.07 -16.79
N PHE A 247 9.61 28.45 -16.54
CA PHE A 247 8.32 28.90 -17.07
C PHE A 247 7.35 29.51 -16.05
N LEU A 248 7.70 29.57 -14.78
CA LEU A 248 6.91 30.30 -13.79
C LEU A 248 7.47 31.74 -13.69
N PRO A 249 6.74 32.77 -14.18
CA PRO A 249 7.15 34.14 -13.95
C PRO A 249 7.15 34.41 -12.45
N HIS A 250 8.26 34.94 -11.95
CA HIS A 250 8.35 35.46 -10.60
C HIS A 250 7.35 36.62 -10.49
N HIS A 251 6.16 36.35 -9.98
CA HIS A 251 5.33 37.44 -9.46
C HIS A 251 5.93 37.90 -8.15
N HIS A 252 6.81 38.90 -8.26
CA HIS A 252 7.10 39.82 -7.16
C HIS A 252 5.90 40.76 -7.06
N ALA A 253 5.16 40.66 -5.98
CA ALA A 253 4.32 41.69 -5.41
C ALA A 253 4.30 41.49 -3.90
#